data_62e11daaa61501f999e1a1c238c3d432
#
_entry.id   62e11daaa61501f999e1a1c238c3d432
#
_cell.length_a   1.000
_cell.length_b   1.000
_cell.length_c   1.000
_cell.angle_alpha   90.00
_cell.angle_beta   90.00
_cell.angle_gamma   90.00
#
_symmetry.space_group_name_H-M   'P 1'
#
loop_
_entity.id
_entity.type
_entity.pdbx_description
1 polymer ?
#
loop_
_entity_poly.entity_id
_entity_poly.type
_entity_poly.pdbx_seq_one_letter_code
_entity_poly.pdbx_strand_id
1 'polypeptide(L)'
;DEAFTQGTKDLTEESHYGRDTVYVELPKKLNPDHFTVGADYLLKINREHYSSENELKEEGKQASYDQTVNEYNTFYKKSQKEVNYLVKEFECKKAASSYARARTSRTGVLDTSKLHTYKFTDDIFKKVTVLPEGKNHGMIFLLDWSGSMSNNIRETVEQVIQLCWFCKKINIPFDVYAFTNDGYAASY
;
A
#
# COMPACT_ATOMS: atom_id res chain seq x y z
N ASP A 1 36.86 6.02 -4.30
CA ASP A 1 36.24 6.91 -5.29
C ASP A 1 36.47 6.46 -6.73
N GLU A 2 37.63 5.87 -7.07
CA GLU A 2 37.93 5.35 -8.42
C GLU A 2 36.99 4.17 -8.79
N ALA A 3 36.68 3.27 -7.85
CA ALA A 3 35.78 2.13 -8.10
C ALA A 3 34.32 2.58 -8.39
N PHE A 4 33.86 3.67 -7.74
CA PHE A 4 32.54 4.25 -8.02
C PHE A 4 32.51 4.92 -9.38
N THR A 5 33.57 5.66 -9.73
CA THR A 5 33.70 6.33 -11.03
C THR A 5 33.80 5.33 -12.17
N GLN A 6 34.53 4.20 -11.96
CA GLN A 6 34.63 3.12 -12.95
C GLN A 6 33.29 2.39 -13.11
N GLY A 7 32.60 2.05 -12.01
CA GLY A 7 31.29 1.42 -12.08
C GLY A 7 30.22 2.29 -12.74
N THR A 8 30.30 3.61 -12.54
CA THR A 8 29.39 4.57 -13.23
C THR A 8 29.73 4.67 -14.72
N LYS A 9 31.00 4.59 -15.07
CA LYS A 9 31.46 4.59 -16.45
C LYS A 9 31.03 3.33 -17.20
N ASP A 10 31.17 2.17 -16.55
CA ASP A 10 30.73 0.87 -17.11
C ASP A 10 29.21 0.82 -17.32
N LEU A 11 28.44 1.53 -16.49
CA LEU A 11 26.98 1.67 -16.65
C LEU A 11 26.59 2.68 -17.74
N THR A 12 27.48 3.58 -18.11
CA THR A 12 27.27 4.61 -19.15
C THR A 12 27.95 4.28 -20.45
N GLU A 13 28.88 3.31 -20.49
CA GLU A 13 29.50 2.86 -21.72
C GLU A 13 28.53 1.96 -22.53
N GLU A 14 28.16 2.50 -23.66
CA GLU A 14 27.54 2.02 -24.88
C GLU A 14 26.94 0.59 -24.84
N SER A 15 25.62 0.58 -25.01
CA SER A 15 24.94 -0.65 -25.44
C SER A 15 25.66 -1.23 -26.67
N HIS A 16 25.95 -2.52 -26.64
CA HIS A 16 26.62 -3.32 -27.69
C HIS A 16 25.95 -3.28 -29.08
N TYR A 17 24.97 -2.39 -29.28
CA TYR A 17 24.20 -2.27 -30.52
C TYR A 17 24.47 -0.99 -31.32
N GLY A 18 25.48 -0.19 -30.98
CA GLY A 18 25.90 0.96 -31.81
C GLY A 18 24.79 1.98 -32.11
N ARG A 19 23.80 2.10 -31.25
CA ARG A 19 22.76 3.14 -31.30
C ARG A 19 23.09 4.21 -30.26
N ASP A 20 23.16 5.45 -30.72
CA ASP A 20 23.29 6.58 -29.82
C ASP A 20 22.20 6.54 -28.75
N THR A 21 22.61 6.65 -27.49
CA THR A 21 21.63 6.72 -26.37
C THR A 21 20.91 8.05 -26.46
N VAL A 22 19.64 8.01 -26.81
CA VAL A 22 18.79 9.20 -26.84
C VAL A 22 18.18 9.40 -25.46
N TYR A 23 18.59 10.45 -24.79
CA TYR A 23 17.98 10.89 -23.53
C TYR A 23 16.74 11.72 -23.84
N VAL A 24 15.57 11.23 -23.43
CA VAL A 24 14.31 11.94 -23.57
C VAL A 24 14.04 12.72 -22.30
N GLU A 25 13.94 14.04 -22.41
CA GLU A 25 13.51 14.86 -21.28
C GLU A 25 12.01 14.68 -21.05
N LEU A 26 11.63 14.50 -19.79
CA LEU A 26 10.23 14.47 -19.42
C LEU A 26 9.60 15.84 -19.65
N PRO A 27 8.42 15.94 -20.28
CA PRO A 27 7.71 17.19 -20.46
C PRO A 27 7.43 17.85 -19.11
N LYS A 28 7.61 19.17 -19.02
CA LYS A 28 7.41 19.95 -17.78
C LYS A 28 5.97 19.87 -17.24
N LYS A 29 5.01 19.56 -18.08
CA LYS A 29 3.62 19.34 -17.73
C LYS A 29 3.16 18.02 -18.33
N LEU A 30 2.99 17.03 -17.49
CA LEU A 30 2.38 15.76 -17.84
C LEU A 30 0.87 15.88 -17.60
N ASN A 31 0.07 15.53 -18.62
CA ASN A 31 -1.35 15.35 -18.41
C ASN A 31 -1.61 13.87 -18.05
N PRO A 32 -2.01 13.58 -16.79
CA PRO A 32 -2.23 12.19 -16.36
C PRO A 32 -3.27 11.45 -17.22
N ASP A 33 -4.26 12.13 -17.76
CA ASP A 33 -5.34 11.54 -18.57
C ASP A 33 -4.84 10.83 -19.85
N HIS A 34 -3.61 11.14 -20.30
CA HIS A 34 -3.05 10.53 -21.48
C HIS A 34 -2.42 9.14 -21.23
N PHE A 35 -2.16 8.78 -19.97
CA PHE A 35 -1.48 7.53 -19.62
C PHE A 35 -2.05 6.83 -18.39
N THR A 36 -3.16 7.33 -17.85
CA THR A 36 -3.88 6.67 -16.77
C THR A 36 -5.25 6.22 -17.23
N VAL A 37 -5.63 5.02 -16.81
CA VAL A 37 -6.93 4.43 -17.08
C VAL A 37 -7.63 4.17 -15.75
N GLY A 38 -8.87 4.64 -15.63
CA GLY A 38 -9.65 4.43 -14.41
C GLY A 38 -10.08 2.98 -14.22
N ALA A 39 -10.12 2.51 -12.98
CA ALA A 39 -10.53 1.16 -12.65
C ALA A 39 -11.94 0.82 -13.16
N ASP A 40 -12.88 1.76 -13.11
CA ASP A 40 -14.26 1.56 -13.60
C ASP A 40 -14.31 1.26 -15.11
N TYR A 41 -13.45 1.92 -15.89
CA TYR A 41 -13.33 1.68 -17.31
C TYR A 41 -12.76 0.28 -17.60
N LEU A 42 -11.71 -0.12 -16.88
CA LEU A 42 -11.13 -1.48 -17.00
C LEU A 42 -12.15 -2.56 -16.61
N LEU A 43 -12.91 -2.34 -15.54
CA LEU A 43 -13.96 -3.28 -15.11
C LEU A 43 -15.08 -3.39 -16.17
N LYS A 44 -15.43 -2.29 -16.82
CA LYS A 44 -16.43 -2.29 -17.88
C LYS A 44 -15.96 -3.10 -19.09
N ILE A 45 -14.74 -2.84 -19.58
CA ILE A 45 -14.16 -3.59 -20.71
C ILE A 45 -14.05 -5.08 -20.39
N ASN A 46 -13.55 -5.43 -19.22
CA ASN A 46 -13.45 -6.82 -18.80
C ASN A 46 -14.81 -7.52 -18.77
N ARG A 47 -15.85 -6.85 -18.25
CA ARG A 47 -17.21 -7.41 -18.27
C ARG A 47 -17.72 -7.60 -19.69
N GLU A 48 -17.54 -6.63 -20.57
CA GLU A 48 -17.96 -6.72 -21.97
C GLU A 48 -17.22 -7.86 -22.68
N HIS A 49 -15.91 -7.98 -22.50
CA HIS A 49 -15.10 -9.04 -23.08
C HIS A 49 -15.54 -10.43 -22.62
N TYR A 50 -15.69 -10.63 -21.32
CA TYR A 50 -16.12 -11.93 -20.78
C TYR A 50 -17.59 -12.23 -21.06
N SER A 51 -18.47 -11.23 -21.21
CA SER A 51 -19.86 -11.43 -21.61
C SER A 51 -20.00 -11.86 -23.08
N SER A 52 -19.28 -11.18 -23.99
CA SER A 52 -19.31 -11.53 -25.43
C SER A 52 -18.71 -12.91 -25.72
N GLU A 53 -17.71 -13.33 -24.95
CA GLU A 53 -17.19 -14.70 -25.06
C GLU A 53 -18.13 -15.77 -24.46
N ASN A 54 -18.99 -15.41 -23.50
CA ASN A 54 -19.96 -16.33 -22.90
C ASN A 54 -21.10 -16.70 -23.86
N GLU A 55 -21.47 -15.82 -24.79
CA GLU A 55 -22.43 -16.12 -25.87
C GLU A 55 -21.94 -17.23 -26.81
N LEU A 56 -20.62 -17.46 -26.87
CA LEU A 56 -19.99 -18.45 -27.77
C LEU A 56 -19.69 -19.82 -27.13
N LYS A 57 -19.75 -19.93 -25.79
CA LYS A 57 -19.37 -21.17 -25.05
C LYS A 57 -20.14 -21.31 -23.73
N GLU A 58 -21.43 -21.60 -23.78
CA GLU A 58 -22.32 -21.56 -22.60
C GLU A 58 -21.96 -22.54 -21.47
N GLU A 59 -21.32 -23.68 -21.70
CA GLU A 59 -21.08 -24.67 -20.62
C GLU A 59 -19.70 -24.61 -19.95
N GLY A 60 -18.65 -24.21 -20.66
CA GLY A 60 -17.28 -24.27 -20.13
C GLY A 60 -16.85 -23.07 -19.30
N LYS A 61 -17.43 -21.90 -19.50
CA LYS A 61 -16.99 -20.63 -18.85
C LYS A 61 -17.70 -20.30 -17.56
N GLN A 62 -18.94 -20.72 -17.37
CA GLN A 62 -19.63 -20.60 -16.09
C GLN A 62 -18.84 -21.35 -15.01
N ALA A 63 -18.37 -22.56 -15.34
CA ALA A 63 -17.52 -23.34 -14.44
C ALA A 63 -16.20 -22.62 -14.09
N SER A 64 -15.59 -21.93 -15.05
CA SER A 64 -14.34 -21.16 -14.82
C SER A 64 -14.55 -19.97 -13.90
N TYR A 65 -15.67 -19.26 -14.03
CA TYR A 65 -15.99 -18.14 -13.15
C TYR A 65 -16.27 -18.60 -11.71
N ASP A 66 -17.07 -19.65 -11.56
CA ASP A 66 -17.39 -20.23 -10.26
C ASP A 66 -16.13 -20.79 -9.58
N GLN A 67 -15.21 -21.38 -10.35
CA GLN A 67 -13.92 -21.82 -9.84
C GLN A 67 -13.11 -20.63 -9.31
N THR A 68 -13.00 -19.53 -10.06
CA THR A 68 -12.29 -18.33 -9.63
C THR A 68 -12.87 -17.73 -8.35
N VAL A 69 -14.19 -17.68 -8.24
CA VAL A 69 -14.88 -17.22 -7.02
C VAL A 69 -14.57 -18.13 -5.83
N ASN A 70 -14.55 -19.46 -6.03
CA ASN A 70 -14.20 -20.42 -4.99
C ASN A 70 -12.73 -20.30 -4.56
N GLU A 71 -11.82 -20.11 -5.50
CA GLU A 71 -10.40 -19.85 -5.22
C GLU A 71 -10.23 -18.56 -4.39
N TYR A 72 -10.91 -17.49 -4.80
CA TYR A 72 -10.90 -16.23 -4.05
C TYR A 72 -11.46 -16.39 -2.63
N ASN A 73 -12.57 -17.09 -2.47
CA ASN A 73 -13.15 -17.33 -1.16
C ASN A 73 -12.24 -18.17 -0.25
N THR A 74 -11.54 -19.13 -0.83
CA THR A 74 -10.56 -19.96 -0.11
C THR A 74 -9.35 -19.13 0.31
N PHE A 75 -8.82 -18.32 -0.59
CA PHE A 75 -7.75 -17.35 -0.32
C PHE A 75 -8.18 -16.37 0.77
N TYR A 76 -9.37 -15.78 0.66
CA TYR A 76 -9.92 -14.86 1.67
C TYR A 76 -9.93 -15.47 3.06
N LYS A 77 -10.48 -16.68 3.19
CA LYS A 77 -10.56 -17.38 4.49
C LYS A 77 -9.18 -17.68 5.08
N LYS A 78 -8.24 -18.12 4.25
CA LYS A 78 -6.86 -18.41 4.65
C LYS A 78 -6.14 -17.15 5.13
N SER A 79 -6.26 -16.05 4.39
CA SER A 79 -5.55 -14.80 4.64
C SER A 79 -6.08 -14.03 5.86
N GLN A 80 -7.33 -14.25 6.28
CA GLN A 80 -7.92 -13.49 7.39
C GLN A 80 -7.13 -13.65 8.70
N LYS A 81 -6.53 -14.81 8.95
CA LYS A 81 -5.73 -15.05 10.16
C LYS A 81 -4.47 -14.20 10.16
N GLU A 82 -3.78 -14.16 9.02
CA GLU A 82 -2.54 -13.37 8.84
C GLU A 82 -2.83 -11.87 8.92
N VAL A 83 -3.87 -11.40 8.23
CA VAL A 83 -4.31 -10.00 8.28
C VAL A 83 -4.68 -9.59 9.71
N ASN A 84 -5.42 -10.42 10.45
CA ASN A 84 -5.78 -10.12 11.84
C ASN A 84 -4.55 -10.05 12.75
N TYR A 85 -3.56 -10.89 12.51
CA TYR A 85 -2.29 -10.84 13.25
C TYR A 85 -1.55 -9.52 12.98
N LEU A 86 -1.44 -9.12 11.71
CA LEU A 86 -0.83 -7.83 11.33
C LEU A 86 -1.56 -6.64 11.96
N VAL A 87 -2.90 -6.65 11.96
CA VAL A 87 -3.71 -5.61 12.62
C VAL A 87 -3.36 -5.52 14.10
N LYS A 88 -3.34 -6.65 14.81
CA LYS A 88 -3.01 -6.69 16.23
C LYS A 88 -1.61 -6.15 16.52
N GLU A 89 -0.62 -6.59 15.76
CA GLU A 89 0.76 -6.13 15.88
C GLU A 89 0.87 -4.60 15.64
N PHE A 90 0.18 -4.12 14.62
CA PHE A 90 0.17 -2.69 14.30
C PHE A 90 -0.48 -1.87 15.42
N GLU A 91 -1.63 -2.29 15.94
CA GLU A 91 -2.31 -1.59 17.03
C GLU A 91 -1.48 -1.59 18.31
N CYS A 92 -0.82 -2.71 18.63
CA CYS A 92 0.10 -2.77 19.76
C CYS A 92 1.27 -1.79 19.61
N LYS A 93 1.89 -1.74 18.43
CA LYS A 93 2.99 -0.80 18.15
C LYS A 93 2.52 0.66 18.14
N LYS A 94 1.33 0.93 17.60
CA LYS A 94 0.71 2.25 17.61
C LYS A 94 0.46 2.72 19.04
N ALA A 95 -0.11 1.87 19.88
CA ALA A 95 -0.34 2.16 21.30
C ALA A 95 0.98 2.41 22.05
N ALA A 96 1.97 1.54 21.90
CA ALA A 96 3.29 1.70 22.51
C ALA A 96 3.96 3.02 22.08
N SER A 97 3.90 3.36 20.79
CA SER A 97 4.44 4.63 20.27
C SER A 97 3.69 5.85 20.80
N SER A 98 2.37 5.76 20.99
CA SER A 98 1.57 6.83 21.61
C SER A 98 1.97 7.01 23.08
N TYR A 99 2.13 5.92 23.82
CA TYR A 99 2.60 5.97 25.19
C TYR A 99 4.02 6.55 25.32
N ALA A 100 4.93 6.18 24.45
CA ALA A 100 6.29 6.73 24.42
C ALA A 100 6.32 8.25 24.17
N ARG A 101 5.34 8.77 23.44
CA ARG A 101 5.19 10.21 23.15
C ARG A 101 4.29 10.93 24.14
N ALA A 102 3.66 10.20 25.06
CA ALA A 102 2.79 10.77 26.07
C ALA A 102 3.55 11.74 26.96
N ARG A 103 2.98 12.93 27.17
CA ARG A 103 3.53 13.92 28.07
C ARG A 103 2.66 13.98 29.32
N THR A 104 3.30 13.80 30.45
CA THR A 104 2.64 14.03 31.73
C THR A 104 2.79 15.50 32.11
N SER A 105 1.69 16.21 32.19
CA SER A 105 1.67 17.61 32.61
C SER A 105 0.98 17.76 33.96
N ARG A 106 1.40 18.77 34.75
CA ARG A 106 0.72 19.14 35.97
C ARG A 106 -0.55 19.90 35.61
N THR A 107 -1.67 19.58 36.25
CA THR A 107 -2.97 20.20 35.95
C THR A 107 -3.18 21.56 36.66
N GLY A 108 -2.31 21.93 37.56
CA GLY A 108 -2.55 23.08 38.47
C GLY A 108 -3.55 22.77 39.61
N VAL A 109 -4.18 21.61 39.60
CA VAL A 109 -5.10 21.16 40.66
C VAL A 109 -4.31 20.37 41.71
N LEU A 110 -4.46 20.73 42.99
CA LEU A 110 -3.79 20.04 44.09
C LEU A 110 -4.31 18.60 44.24
N ASP A 111 -3.39 17.67 44.43
CA ASP A 111 -3.69 16.30 44.82
C ASP A 111 -3.78 16.21 46.35
N THR A 112 -5.01 16.15 46.85
CA THR A 112 -5.26 16.12 48.31
C THR A 112 -4.59 14.94 49.00
N SER A 113 -4.37 13.84 48.31
CA SER A 113 -3.67 12.66 48.86
C SER A 113 -2.17 12.90 49.07
N LYS A 114 -1.58 13.85 48.36
CA LYS A 114 -0.15 14.18 48.37
C LYS A 114 0.15 15.48 49.14
N LEU A 115 -0.86 16.18 49.63
CA LEU A 115 -0.68 17.43 50.36
C LEU A 115 0.23 17.30 51.59
N HIS A 116 0.25 16.15 52.23
CA HIS A 116 1.12 15.92 53.38
C HIS A 116 2.62 15.94 53.06
N THR A 117 2.98 15.77 51.78
CA THR A 117 4.38 15.75 51.32
C THR A 117 4.90 17.13 50.88
N TYR A 118 4.09 18.19 50.96
CA TYR A 118 4.43 19.53 50.44
C TYR A 118 5.76 20.10 50.96
N LYS A 119 6.19 19.68 52.13
CA LYS A 119 7.47 20.12 52.70
C LYS A 119 8.70 19.43 52.12
N PHE A 120 8.49 18.32 51.44
CA PHE A 120 9.57 17.45 50.98
C PHE A 120 9.61 17.29 49.43
N THR A 121 8.49 17.53 48.75
CA THR A 121 8.39 17.39 47.31
C THR A 121 7.47 18.43 46.67
N ASP A 122 7.83 18.94 45.49
CA ASP A 122 7.00 19.85 44.70
C ASP A 122 5.94 19.11 43.85
N ASP A 123 5.85 17.76 43.96
CA ASP A 123 4.95 16.92 43.18
C ASP A 123 3.58 16.75 43.84
N ILE A 124 2.99 17.88 44.24
CA ILE A 124 1.69 17.96 44.95
C ILE A 124 0.50 18.18 44.01
N PHE A 125 0.73 18.29 42.69
CA PHE A 125 -0.33 18.52 41.71
C PHE A 125 -0.76 17.22 41.04
N LYS A 126 -2.07 17.11 40.76
CA LYS A 126 -2.58 16.04 39.89
C LYS A 126 -1.92 16.11 38.54
N LYS A 127 -1.57 14.95 38.01
CA LYS A 127 -0.96 14.80 36.68
C LYS A 127 -2.00 14.29 35.72
N VAL A 128 -1.99 14.85 34.48
CA VAL A 128 -2.77 14.37 33.36
C VAL A 128 -1.79 13.92 32.29
N THR A 129 -1.97 12.70 31.80
CA THR A 129 -1.21 12.20 30.66
C THR A 129 -1.97 12.55 29.41
N VAL A 130 -1.41 13.44 28.61
CA VAL A 130 -1.94 13.80 27.29
C VAL A 130 -1.29 12.92 26.26
N LEU A 131 -2.10 12.11 25.59
CA LEU A 131 -1.68 11.32 24.43
C LEU A 131 -1.80 12.21 23.20
N PRO A 132 -0.71 12.46 22.46
CA PRO A 132 -0.80 13.22 21.23
C PRO A 132 -1.62 12.42 20.20
N GLU A 133 -2.53 13.11 19.52
CA GLU A 133 -3.26 12.51 18.40
C GLU A 133 -2.28 12.06 17.32
N GLY A 134 -2.35 10.80 16.95
CA GLY A 134 -1.55 10.26 15.86
C GLY A 134 -2.05 10.83 14.53
N LYS A 135 -1.15 11.38 13.70
CA LYS A 135 -1.49 11.74 12.34
C LYS A 135 -1.75 10.46 11.55
N ASN A 136 -2.89 10.39 10.89
CA ASN A 136 -3.15 9.32 9.94
C ASN A 136 -2.33 9.59 8.66
N HIS A 137 -1.58 8.58 8.26
CA HIS A 137 -0.86 8.59 6.99
C HIS A 137 -1.67 7.74 6.00
N GLY A 138 -1.79 8.21 4.75
CA GLY A 138 -2.30 7.41 3.65
C GLY A 138 -1.23 6.46 3.13
N MET A 139 -1.63 5.39 2.47
CA MET A 139 -0.76 4.46 1.76
C MET A 139 -1.05 4.47 0.27
N ILE A 140 -0.01 4.34 -0.54
CA ILE A 140 -0.12 4.15 -1.99
C ILE A 140 0.60 2.84 -2.32
N PHE A 141 -0.12 1.94 -2.96
CA PHE A 141 0.42 0.68 -3.48
C PHE A 141 0.64 0.83 -4.98
N LEU A 142 1.86 0.56 -5.41
CA LEU A 142 2.23 0.56 -6.82
C LEU A 142 2.52 -0.88 -7.22
N LEU A 143 1.70 -1.45 -8.09
CA LEU A 143 1.84 -2.80 -8.59
C LEU A 143 2.51 -2.77 -9.96
N ASP A 144 3.63 -3.44 -10.06
CA ASP A 144 4.30 -3.67 -11.34
C ASP A 144 3.54 -4.78 -12.11
N TRP A 145 2.92 -4.39 -13.23
CA TRP A 145 2.21 -5.28 -14.13
C TRP A 145 2.97 -5.46 -15.45
N SER A 146 4.30 -5.51 -15.39
CA SER A 146 5.14 -5.73 -16.56
C SER A 146 5.19 -7.23 -16.94
N GLY A 147 5.54 -7.51 -18.19
CA GLY A 147 5.62 -8.88 -18.72
C GLY A 147 6.62 -9.76 -17.95
N SER A 148 7.68 -9.19 -17.37
CA SER A 148 8.64 -9.90 -16.54
C SER A 148 8.04 -10.47 -15.24
N MET A 149 6.93 -9.89 -14.78
CA MET A 149 6.22 -10.33 -13.58
C MET A 149 5.24 -11.48 -13.80
N SER A 150 5.09 -11.96 -15.04
CA SER A 150 4.08 -12.98 -15.42
C SER A 150 4.05 -14.21 -14.52
N ASN A 151 5.20 -14.64 -14.01
CA ASN A 151 5.29 -15.82 -13.14
C ASN A 151 4.90 -15.54 -11.68
N ASN A 152 4.98 -14.28 -11.23
CA ASN A 152 4.81 -13.89 -9.82
C ASN A 152 3.63 -12.93 -9.61
N ILE A 153 2.94 -12.53 -10.69
CA ILE A 153 1.88 -11.52 -10.62
C ILE A 153 0.73 -11.94 -9.70
N ARG A 154 0.38 -13.23 -9.72
CA ARG A 154 -0.70 -13.77 -8.89
C ARG A 154 -0.40 -13.58 -7.39
N GLU A 155 0.76 -14.01 -6.95
CA GLU A 155 1.19 -13.90 -5.55
C GLU A 155 1.33 -12.43 -5.14
N THR A 156 1.80 -11.58 -6.05
CA THR A 156 1.92 -10.15 -5.79
C THR A 156 0.54 -9.49 -5.62
N VAL A 157 -0.42 -9.84 -6.47
CA VAL A 157 -1.82 -9.38 -6.34
C VAL A 157 -2.44 -9.87 -5.04
N GLU A 158 -2.23 -11.13 -4.67
CA GLU A 158 -2.70 -11.69 -3.40
C GLU A 158 -2.15 -10.92 -2.20
N GLN A 159 -0.86 -10.56 -2.21
CA GLN A 159 -0.25 -9.72 -1.17
C GLN A 159 -0.85 -8.32 -1.11
N VAL A 160 -1.04 -7.67 -2.27
CA VAL A 160 -1.69 -6.34 -2.33
C VAL A 160 -3.10 -6.39 -1.75
N ILE A 161 -3.89 -7.43 -2.08
CA ILE A 161 -5.23 -7.61 -1.53
C ILE A 161 -5.19 -7.76 0.00
N GLN A 162 -4.26 -8.54 0.55
CA GLN A 162 -4.07 -8.69 1.99
C GLN A 162 -3.75 -7.35 2.66
N LEU A 163 -2.86 -6.55 2.06
CA LEU A 163 -2.51 -5.21 2.54
C LEU A 163 -3.71 -4.25 2.46
N CYS A 164 -4.54 -4.33 1.42
CA CYS A 164 -5.77 -3.56 1.32
C CYS A 164 -6.76 -3.92 2.44
N TRP A 165 -6.94 -5.20 2.75
CA TRP A 165 -7.76 -5.63 3.88
C TRP A 165 -7.21 -5.16 5.22
N PHE A 166 -5.89 -5.21 5.38
CA PHE A 166 -5.22 -4.65 6.55
C PHE A 166 -5.52 -3.15 6.69
N CYS A 167 -5.29 -2.34 5.65
CA CYS A 167 -5.57 -0.91 5.67
C CYS A 167 -7.03 -0.60 5.99
N LYS A 168 -7.98 -1.35 5.40
CA LYS A 168 -9.40 -1.22 5.71
C LYS A 168 -9.70 -1.47 7.20
N LYS A 169 -9.10 -2.51 7.80
CA LYS A 169 -9.34 -2.85 9.21
C LYS A 169 -8.79 -1.82 10.18
N ILE A 170 -7.68 -1.17 9.85
CA ILE A 170 -7.06 -0.14 10.71
C ILE A 170 -7.47 1.29 10.35
N ASN A 171 -8.41 1.46 9.42
CA ASN A 171 -8.90 2.76 8.95
C ASN A 171 -7.80 3.69 8.40
N ILE A 172 -6.85 3.15 7.65
CA ILE A 172 -5.87 3.93 6.90
C ILE A 172 -6.38 4.09 5.47
N PRO A 173 -6.50 5.34 4.95
CA PRO A 173 -6.83 5.57 3.55
C PRO A 173 -5.70 5.04 2.66
N PHE A 174 -6.07 4.43 1.54
CA PHE A 174 -5.09 3.89 0.60
C PHE A 174 -5.62 3.96 -0.84
N ASP A 175 -4.68 4.09 -1.77
CA ASP A 175 -4.89 3.98 -3.20
C ASP A 175 -4.02 2.87 -3.77
N VAL A 176 -4.50 2.21 -4.82
CA VAL A 176 -3.78 1.16 -5.52
C VAL A 176 -3.68 1.52 -6.99
N TYR A 177 -2.48 1.51 -7.51
CA TYR A 177 -2.18 1.73 -8.92
C TYR A 177 -1.40 0.54 -9.45
N ALA A 178 -1.70 0.15 -10.68
CA ALA A 178 -0.88 -0.77 -11.44
C ALA A 178 -0.25 -0.02 -12.62
N PHE A 179 0.99 -0.34 -12.95
CA PHE A 179 1.64 0.21 -14.11
C PHE A 179 2.18 -0.92 -15.00
N THR A 180 2.15 -0.70 -16.29
CA THR A 180 2.68 -1.64 -17.28
C THR A 180 3.55 -0.90 -18.28
N ASN A 181 4.49 -1.60 -18.88
CA ASN A 181 5.30 -1.13 -20.00
C ASN A 181 4.70 -1.56 -21.35
N ASP A 182 3.54 -2.20 -21.35
CA ASP A 182 2.85 -2.60 -22.59
C ASP A 182 2.09 -1.40 -23.17
N GLY A 183 2.63 -0.82 -24.24
CA GLY A 183 2.05 0.34 -24.93
C GLY A 183 0.67 0.07 -25.54
N TYR A 184 0.28 -1.19 -25.70
CA TYR A 184 -1.04 -1.56 -26.21
C TYR A 184 -2.14 -1.47 -25.15
N ALA A 185 -1.79 -1.54 -23.87
CA ALA A 185 -2.77 -1.42 -22.79
C ALA A 185 -3.38 -0.01 -22.65
N ALA A 186 -2.73 1.01 -23.24
CA ALA A 186 -3.19 2.39 -23.20
C ALA A 186 -4.01 2.80 -24.45
N SER A 187 -4.17 1.93 -25.44
CA SER A 187 -4.84 2.21 -26.71
C SER A 187 -6.23 1.58 -26.84
N TYR A 188 -6.78 1.06 -25.77
CA TYR A 188 -8.14 0.51 -25.73
C TYR A 188 -9.08 1.38 -24.92
#